data_14c566196193307e3990dbca874a89cb
#
_entry.id   14c566196193307e3990dbca874a89cb
#
_cell.length_a   1.000
_cell.length_b   1.000
_cell.length_c   1.000
_cell.angle_alpha   90.00
_cell.angle_beta   90.00
_cell.angle_gamma   90.00
#
_symmetry.space_group_name_H-M   'P 1'
#
loop_
_entity.id
_entity.type
_entity.pdbx_description
1 polymer ?
#
loop_
_entity_poly.entity_id
_entity_poly.type
_entity_poly.pdbx_seq_one_letter_code
_entity_poly.pdbx_strand_id
1 'polypeptide(L)'
;MALSLRRPTVTPRPDFGRLFNGPLPVAVGGASLGVLGGFAVARLGPLLPLLLLLGLIGATLVLVEPRWGLLGALGIVTLLPFGTLPFKVGLTPTLLECALGLTWLVFALRLFLRRDERLLPSAIDGPLALFLIVTVFAFVLGVGGSYTTSTIHDYIKLVLSISLFYLITNLIRTRRDLAWSLIALVGLGGATAALGLGFWALGARAEGLLARLAIVGYPTGKIIRYLEDDPAKAIRATGTGVDPNSFAGLLMIVLVLLVAQFAARRPCVPRLLTVPAIPIVGLCLLLTQSRASWLGAAAGIAFVAILRHRWLLVPMALSVPAILTLGVGRSFVTRLVLGFRLQDPATKLRLAEYQNALAIIREHPAFGVGFGAAPSIDLQAGVSSVYLTLAERVGLFGLALYLLVLIVLAVRLWPSIVGAGARDGAEREATLALAGALVAAVVAGVLDHYFFNITFSHMVALFWGIAALAVVAARLTGAATLAPDGATPR
;
A
#
# COMPACT_ATOMS: atom_id res chain seq x y z
N MET A 1 -57.49 -9.18 -61.96
CA MET A 1 -56.90 -10.38 -61.38
C MET A 1 -55.78 -9.93 -60.46
N ALA A 2 -56.05 -9.70 -59.17
CA ALA A 2 -55.12 -9.12 -58.23
C ALA A 2 -54.61 -10.26 -57.30
N LEU A 3 -53.33 -10.58 -57.39
CA LEU A 3 -52.63 -11.54 -56.57
C LEU A 3 -52.33 -10.94 -55.21
N SER A 4 -53.04 -11.42 -54.14
CA SER A 4 -52.77 -11.07 -52.77
C SER A 4 -51.52 -11.83 -52.24
N LEU A 5 -50.40 -11.16 -52.08
CA LEU A 5 -49.23 -11.69 -51.40
C LEU A 5 -49.48 -11.76 -49.91
N ARG A 6 -49.62 -13.00 -49.38
CA ARG A 6 -49.65 -13.30 -47.92
C ARG A 6 -48.31 -12.96 -47.32
N ARG A 7 -48.26 -12.08 -46.29
CA ARG A 7 -47.07 -11.81 -45.46
C ARG A 7 -46.76 -13.10 -44.63
N PRO A 8 -45.48 -13.46 -44.50
CA PRO A 8 -45.14 -14.59 -43.63
C PRO A 8 -45.41 -14.20 -42.16
N THR A 9 -46.07 -15.14 -41.47
CA THR A 9 -46.32 -15.04 -40.01
C THR A 9 -44.99 -15.20 -39.29
N VAL A 10 -44.51 -14.12 -38.65
CA VAL A 10 -43.34 -14.17 -37.76
C VAL A 10 -43.73 -14.94 -36.50
N THR A 11 -43.15 -16.14 -36.35
CA THR A 11 -43.28 -16.89 -35.09
C THR A 11 -42.64 -16.10 -33.96
N PRO A 12 -43.31 -15.89 -32.82
CA PRO A 12 -42.72 -15.15 -31.70
C PRO A 12 -41.51 -15.94 -31.18
N ARG A 13 -40.36 -15.27 -31.12
CA ARG A 13 -39.16 -15.81 -30.44
C ARG A 13 -39.53 -16.10 -28.99
N PRO A 14 -39.16 -17.26 -28.44
CA PRO A 14 -39.38 -17.55 -27.03
C PRO A 14 -38.65 -16.50 -26.17
N ASP A 15 -39.42 -15.78 -25.40
CA ASP A 15 -38.93 -14.76 -24.49
C ASP A 15 -38.39 -15.43 -23.22
N PHE A 16 -37.13 -15.89 -23.28
CA PHE A 16 -36.45 -16.56 -22.18
C PHE A 16 -36.37 -15.66 -20.91
N GLY A 17 -36.51 -14.34 -21.06
CA GLY A 17 -36.53 -13.41 -19.93
C GLY A 17 -37.72 -13.62 -19.00
N ARG A 18 -38.88 -14.07 -19.52
CA ARG A 18 -40.10 -14.33 -18.69
C ARG A 18 -40.00 -15.57 -17.82
N LEU A 19 -39.14 -16.56 -18.19
CA LEU A 19 -38.92 -17.76 -17.39
C LEU A 19 -38.17 -17.49 -16.08
N PHE A 20 -37.38 -16.42 -16.02
CA PHE A 20 -36.56 -16.07 -14.85
C PHE A 20 -37.16 -14.95 -13.98
N ASN A 21 -38.19 -14.27 -14.45
CA ASN A 21 -38.83 -13.12 -13.72
C ASN A 21 -40.00 -13.52 -12.85
N GLY A 22 -40.29 -14.81 -12.68
CA GLY A 22 -41.34 -15.32 -11.80
C GLY A 22 -40.90 -15.43 -10.32
N PRO A 23 -41.82 -15.39 -9.34
CA PRO A 23 -41.47 -15.57 -7.92
C PRO A 23 -40.89 -16.97 -7.63
N LEU A 24 -41.23 -17.98 -8.43
CA LEU A 24 -40.83 -19.36 -8.22
C LEU A 24 -39.29 -19.59 -8.49
N PRO A 25 -38.70 -19.15 -9.61
CA PRO A 25 -37.26 -19.29 -9.82
C PRO A 25 -36.43 -18.46 -8.82
N VAL A 26 -36.92 -17.30 -8.38
CA VAL A 26 -36.26 -16.51 -7.34
C VAL A 26 -36.31 -17.24 -5.99
N ALA A 27 -37.44 -17.83 -5.63
CA ALA A 27 -37.58 -18.61 -4.40
C ALA A 27 -36.74 -19.91 -4.42
N VAL A 28 -36.73 -20.63 -5.53
CA VAL A 28 -35.92 -21.85 -5.71
C VAL A 28 -34.42 -21.49 -5.69
N GLY A 29 -34.01 -20.42 -6.40
CA GLY A 29 -32.63 -19.93 -6.38
C GLY A 29 -32.19 -19.49 -4.99
N GLY A 30 -33.04 -18.75 -4.27
CA GLY A 30 -32.79 -18.33 -2.89
C GLY A 30 -32.69 -19.51 -1.92
N ALA A 31 -33.58 -20.48 -2.02
CA ALA A 31 -33.54 -21.71 -1.22
C ALA A 31 -32.28 -22.54 -1.49
N SER A 32 -31.93 -22.70 -2.77
CA SER A 32 -30.69 -23.42 -3.16
C SER A 32 -29.42 -22.74 -2.63
N LEU A 33 -29.33 -21.40 -2.74
CA LEU A 33 -28.24 -20.63 -2.18
C LEU A 33 -28.20 -20.73 -0.64
N GLY A 34 -29.37 -20.71 0.02
CA GLY A 34 -29.50 -20.89 1.46
C GLY A 34 -28.98 -22.26 1.93
N VAL A 35 -29.40 -23.33 1.23
CA VAL A 35 -28.98 -24.71 1.53
C VAL A 35 -27.48 -24.89 1.28
N LEU A 36 -26.97 -24.43 0.13
CA LEU A 36 -25.53 -24.49 -0.20
C LEU A 36 -24.70 -23.68 0.78
N GLY A 37 -25.15 -22.45 1.11
CA GLY A 37 -24.50 -21.60 2.10
C GLY A 37 -24.51 -22.22 3.51
N GLY A 38 -25.65 -22.77 3.94
CA GLY A 38 -25.76 -23.48 5.21
C GLY A 38 -24.86 -24.73 5.28
N PHE A 39 -24.81 -25.52 4.22
CA PHE A 39 -23.93 -26.68 4.12
C PHE A 39 -22.45 -26.26 4.15
N ALA A 40 -22.07 -25.17 3.43
CA ALA A 40 -20.74 -24.62 3.44
C ALA A 40 -20.33 -24.17 4.86
N VAL A 41 -21.21 -23.45 5.56
CA VAL A 41 -20.98 -23.02 6.94
C VAL A 41 -20.85 -24.22 7.89
N ALA A 42 -21.68 -25.24 7.72
CA ALA A 42 -21.62 -26.45 8.55
C ALA A 42 -20.33 -27.25 8.38
N ARG A 43 -19.79 -27.31 7.15
CA ARG A 43 -18.57 -28.07 6.81
C ARG A 43 -17.27 -27.29 6.99
N LEU A 44 -17.26 -26.00 6.66
CA LEU A 44 -16.06 -25.16 6.57
C LEU A 44 -15.96 -24.13 7.71
N GLY A 45 -16.95 -24.11 8.59
CA GLY A 45 -17.12 -23.05 9.58
C GLY A 45 -17.66 -21.75 8.91
N PRO A 46 -18.06 -20.75 9.71
CA PRO A 46 -18.71 -19.53 9.18
C PRO A 46 -17.73 -18.57 8.48
N LEU A 47 -16.46 -18.60 8.84
CA LEU A 47 -15.49 -17.59 8.41
C LEU A 47 -15.12 -17.74 6.93
N LEU A 48 -14.84 -18.96 6.47
CA LEU A 48 -14.43 -19.21 5.07
C LEU A 48 -15.52 -18.88 4.05
N PRO A 49 -16.79 -19.34 4.22
CA PRO A 49 -17.87 -18.94 3.32
C PRO A 49 -18.11 -17.43 3.29
N LEU A 50 -18.00 -16.75 4.45
CA LEU A 50 -18.11 -15.30 4.51
C LEU A 50 -17.01 -14.60 3.71
N LEU A 51 -15.76 -15.04 3.83
CA LEU A 51 -14.62 -14.49 3.08
C LEU A 51 -14.76 -14.73 1.57
N LEU A 52 -15.23 -15.92 1.17
CA LEU A 52 -15.49 -16.23 -0.24
C LEU A 52 -16.62 -15.36 -0.80
N LEU A 53 -17.69 -15.14 -0.04
CA LEU A 53 -18.79 -14.26 -0.43
C LEU A 53 -18.30 -12.80 -0.59
N LEU A 54 -17.52 -12.28 0.36
CA LEU A 54 -16.93 -10.96 0.27
C LEU A 54 -15.98 -10.84 -0.93
N GLY A 55 -15.19 -11.89 -1.19
CA GLY A 55 -14.33 -11.96 -2.37
C GLY A 55 -15.12 -11.92 -3.68
N LEU A 56 -16.22 -12.67 -3.77
CA LEU A 56 -17.12 -12.67 -4.94
C LEU A 56 -17.79 -11.31 -5.15
N ILE A 57 -18.30 -10.70 -4.09
CA ILE A 57 -18.85 -9.34 -4.14
C ILE A 57 -17.79 -8.35 -4.62
N GLY A 58 -16.59 -8.39 -4.04
CA GLY A 58 -15.45 -7.57 -4.44
C GLY A 58 -15.10 -7.75 -5.92
N ALA A 59 -14.99 -8.99 -6.38
CA ALA A 59 -14.72 -9.31 -7.79
C ALA A 59 -15.81 -8.75 -8.72
N THR A 60 -17.08 -8.91 -8.36
CA THR A 60 -18.20 -8.37 -9.13
C THR A 60 -18.15 -6.85 -9.20
N LEU A 61 -17.85 -6.17 -8.08
CA LEU A 61 -17.67 -4.72 -8.06
C LEU A 61 -16.54 -4.26 -8.98
N VAL A 62 -15.41 -4.98 -9.01
CA VAL A 62 -14.26 -4.67 -9.89
C VAL A 62 -14.65 -4.86 -11.36
N LEU A 63 -15.42 -5.90 -11.70
CA LEU A 63 -15.90 -6.12 -13.07
C LEU A 63 -16.81 -4.98 -13.55
N VAL A 64 -17.65 -4.46 -12.65
CA VAL A 64 -18.54 -3.32 -12.94
C VAL A 64 -17.73 -2.03 -13.05
N GLU A 65 -16.83 -1.76 -12.10
CA GLU A 65 -16.03 -0.54 -12.05
C GLU A 65 -14.65 -0.80 -11.40
N PRO A 66 -13.54 -0.77 -12.19
CA PRO A 66 -12.20 -1.15 -11.71
C PRO A 66 -11.66 -0.27 -10.57
N ARG A 67 -12.23 0.92 -10.34
CA ARG A 67 -11.88 1.75 -9.17
C ARG A 67 -12.13 1.05 -7.84
N TRP A 68 -13.12 0.15 -7.76
CA TRP A 68 -13.36 -0.66 -6.57
C TRP A 68 -12.19 -1.61 -6.26
N GLY A 69 -11.47 -2.06 -7.31
CA GLY A 69 -10.26 -2.86 -7.14
C GLY A 69 -9.14 -2.10 -6.44
N LEU A 70 -9.00 -0.78 -6.69
CA LEU A 70 -8.05 0.07 -5.98
C LEU A 70 -8.40 0.20 -4.49
N LEU A 71 -9.69 0.40 -4.17
CA LEU A 71 -10.15 0.45 -2.78
C LEU A 71 -10.01 -0.89 -2.09
N GLY A 72 -10.28 -2.00 -2.80
CA GLY A 72 -10.04 -3.36 -2.32
C GLY A 72 -8.56 -3.61 -2.02
N ALA A 73 -7.66 -3.24 -2.95
CA ALA A 73 -6.22 -3.34 -2.77
C ALA A 73 -5.75 -2.52 -1.55
N LEU A 74 -6.28 -1.31 -1.38
CA LEU A 74 -5.99 -0.47 -0.23
C LEU A 74 -6.45 -1.12 1.08
N GLY A 75 -7.66 -1.70 1.10
CA GLY A 75 -8.17 -2.46 2.25
C GLY A 75 -7.28 -3.65 2.60
N ILE A 76 -6.81 -4.39 1.60
CA ILE A 76 -5.90 -5.53 1.81
C ILE A 76 -4.56 -5.03 2.36
N VAL A 77 -3.93 -4.02 1.74
CA VAL A 77 -2.65 -3.45 2.19
C VAL A 77 -2.71 -2.98 3.64
N THR A 78 -3.84 -2.45 4.07
CA THR A 78 -3.98 -1.90 5.43
C THR A 78 -4.44 -2.91 6.47
N LEU A 79 -5.40 -3.80 6.13
CA LEU A 79 -6.06 -4.68 7.11
C LEU A 79 -5.58 -6.13 7.04
N LEU A 80 -5.18 -6.63 5.85
CA LEU A 80 -4.79 -8.02 5.62
C LEU A 80 -3.54 -8.14 4.73
N PRO A 81 -2.43 -7.44 5.06
CA PRO A 81 -1.26 -7.30 4.18
C PRO A 81 -0.59 -8.63 3.77
N PHE A 82 -0.69 -9.66 4.61
CA PHE A 82 -0.16 -11.00 4.35
C PHE A 82 -1.25 -12.02 3.98
N GLY A 83 -2.48 -11.54 3.75
CA GLY A 83 -3.58 -12.42 3.39
C GLY A 83 -3.35 -13.14 2.07
N THR A 84 -3.60 -14.47 2.08
CA THR A 84 -3.54 -15.34 0.89
C THR A 84 -4.87 -16.02 0.67
N LEU A 85 -5.06 -16.59 -0.53
CA LEU A 85 -6.19 -17.47 -0.76
C LEU A 85 -6.06 -18.76 0.09
N PRO A 86 -7.18 -19.33 0.56
CA PRO A 86 -7.17 -20.52 1.43
C PRO A 86 -6.89 -21.82 0.69
N PHE A 87 -6.50 -21.76 -0.57
CA PHE A 87 -6.19 -22.92 -1.41
C PHE A 87 -4.96 -22.64 -2.28
N LYS A 88 -4.25 -23.73 -2.62
CA LYS A 88 -3.07 -23.67 -3.47
C LYS A 88 -3.45 -23.98 -4.93
N VAL A 89 -3.01 -23.12 -5.84
CA VAL A 89 -3.07 -23.36 -7.29
C VAL A 89 -1.62 -23.39 -7.80
N GLY A 90 -0.90 -24.46 -7.47
CA GLY A 90 0.55 -24.53 -7.67
C GLY A 90 1.32 -23.62 -6.72
N LEU A 91 0.97 -22.34 -6.68
CA LEU A 91 1.39 -21.30 -5.73
C LEU A 91 0.19 -20.89 -4.86
N THR A 92 0.45 -20.17 -3.77
CA THR A 92 -0.61 -19.59 -2.94
C THR A 92 -0.70 -18.09 -3.23
N PRO A 93 -1.62 -17.64 -4.11
CA PRO A 93 -1.74 -16.23 -4.45
C PRO A 93 -2.14 -15.40 -3.23
N THR A 94 -1.57 -14.21 -3.08
CA THR A 94 -1.99 -13.25 -2.06
C THR A 94 -3.30 -12.58 -2.48
N LEU A 95 -4.07 -12.11 -1.48
CA LEU A 95 -5.29 -11.33 -1.75
C LEU A 95 -4.97 -10.08 -2.56
N LEU A 96 -3.80 -9.46 -2.31
CA LEU A 96 -3.35 -8.28 -3.03
C LEU A 96 -3.09 -8.58 -4.52
N GLU A 97 -2.44 -9.71 -4.83
CA GLU A 97 -2.24 -10.14 -6.22
C GLU A 97 -3.56 -10.37 -6.95
N CYS A 98 -4.51 -11.02 -6.28
CA CYS A 98 -5.83 -11.26 -6.85
C CYS A 98 -6.56 -9.94 -7.15
N ALA A 99 -6.53 -8.98 -6.20
CA ALA A 99 -7.16 -7.68 -6.38
C ALA A 99 -6.52 -6.87 -7.50
N LEU A 100 -5.18 -6.79 -7.52
CA LEU A 100 -4.44 -6.06 -8.55
C LEU A 100 -4.54 -6.74 -9.91
N GLY A 101 -4.38 -8.07 -9.98
CA GLY A 101 -4.47 -8.83 -11.21
C GLY A 101 -5.85 -8.72 -11.87
N LEU A 102 -6.92 -8.85 -11.08
CA LEU A 102 -8.28 -8.65 -11.59
C LEU A 102 -8.51 -7.21 -12.06
N THR A 103 -8.02 -6.22 -11.30
CA THR A 103 -8.15 -4.80 -11.67
C THR A 103 -7.41 -4.52 -12.98
N TRP A 104 -6.19 -5.05 -13.14
CA TRP A 104 -5.43 -4.95 -14.38
C TRP A 104 -6.14 -5.61 -15.57
N LEU A 105 -6.66 -6.82 -15.36
CA LEU A 105 -7.41 -7.54 -16.40
C LEU A 105 -8.61 -6.73 -16.88
N VAL A 106 -9.42 -6.22 -15.96
CA VAL A 106 -10.61 -5.42 -16.30
C VAL A 106 -10.22 -4.11 -16.97
N PHE A 107 -9.18 -3.44 -16.47
CA PHE A 107 -8.68 -2.20 -17.07
C PHE A 107 -8.15 -2.43 -18.48
N ALA A 108 -7.34 -3.47 -18.68
CA ALA A 108 -6.83 -3.84 -20.01
C ALA A 108 -7.96 -4.19 -20.98
N LEU A 109 -8.94 -5.01 -20.55
CA LEU A 109 -10.11 -5.32 -21.37
C LEU A 109 -10.90 -4.08 -21.76
N ARG A 110 -11.06 -3.10 -20.85
CA ARG A 110 -11.70 -1.82 -21.19
C ARG A 110 -10.91 -1.02 -22.22
N LEU A 111 -9.58 -0.95 -22.12
CA LEU A 111 -8.73 -0.28 -23.10
C LEU A 111 -8.86 -0.90 -24.50
N PHE A 112 -8.99 -2.24 -24.58
CA PHE A 112 -9.17 -2.93 -25.86
C PHE A 112 -10.59 -2.84 -26.42
N LEU A 113 -11.60 -2.92 -25.56
CA LEU A 113 -13.01 -3.01 -25.98
C LEU A 113 -13.69 -1.64 -26.10
N ARG A 114 -13.28 -0.65 -25.33
CA ARG A 114 -13.86 0.70 -25.31
C ARG A 114 -12.96 1.68 -26.02
N ARG A 115 -13.39 2.22 -27.14
CA ARG A 115 -12.65 3.22 -27.93
C ARG A 115 -12.45 4.56 -27.18
N ASP A 116 -13.25 4.82 -26.17
CA ASP A 116 -13.22 6.07 -25.39
C ASP A 116 -12.22 6.04 -24.22
N GLU A 117 -11.74 4.86 -23.84
CA GLU A 117 -10.74 4.71 -22.79
C GLU A 117 -9.35 5.08 -23.35
N ARG A 118 -8.70 6.07 -22.70
CA ARG A 118 -7.34 6.49 -23.06
C ARG A 118 -6.43 6.43 -21.86
N LEU A 119 -5.19 6.03 -22.11
CA LEU A 119 -4.12 6.15 -21.12
C LEU A 119 -3.81 7.63 -20.87
N LEU A 120 -3.63 7.97 -19.61
CA LEU A 120 -3.23 9.31 -19.17
C LEU A 120 -1.73 9.31 -18.91
N PRO A 121 -0.91 9.85 -19.84
CA PRO A 121 0.54 9.83 -19.67
C PRO A 121 0.96 10.68 -18.48
N SER A 122 1.99 10.19 -17.78
CA SER A 122 2.68 10.91 -16.72
C SER A 122 4.16 11.04 -17.09
N ALA A 123 4.80 12.12 -16.66
CA ALA A 123 6.23 12.31 -16.85
C ALA A 123 7.09 11.25 -16.14
N ILE A 124 6.49 10.51 -15.21
CA ILE A 124 7.14 9.46 -14.44
C ILE A 124 7.09 8.11 -15.16
N ASP A 125 6.17 7.95 -16.13
CA ASP A 125 5.93 6.68 -16.81
C ASP A 125 7.20 6.12 -17.48
N GLY A 126 7.94 6.97 -18.19
CA GLY A 126 9.18 6.57 -18.87
C GLY A 126 10.28 6.12 -17.89
N PRO A 127 10.68 6.97 -16.93
CA PRO A 127 11.66 6.59 -15.90
C PRO A 127 11.25 5.37 -15.10
N LEU A 128 9.96 5.22 -14.72
CA LEU A 128 9.46 4.08 -13.99
C LEU A 128 9.46 2.79 -14.83
N ALA A 129 9.05 2.88 -16.11
CA ALA A 129 9.12 1.75 -17.03
C ALA A 129 10.57 1.29 -17.23
N LEU A 130 11.51 2.22 -17.39
CA LEU A 130 12.93 1.90 -17.51
C LEU A 130 13.48 1.26 -16.23
N PHE A 131 13.08 1.75 -15.07
CA PHE A 131 13.41 1.11 -13.79
C PHE A 131 12.88 -0.33 -13.74
N LEU A 132 11.62 -0.59 -14.10
CA LEU A 132 11.04 -1.93 -14.18
C LEU A 132 11.80 -2.83 -15.15
N ILE A 133 12.17 -2.32 -16.33
CA ILE A 133 12.99 -3.07 -17.31
C ILE A 133 14.31 -3.48 -16.68
N VAL A 134 15.01 -2.58 -15.98
CA VAL A 134 16.29 -2.91 -15.33
C VAL A 134 16.10 -3.90 -14.19
N THR A 135 14.98 -3.88 -13.46
CA THR A 135 14.69 -4.94 -12.47
C THR A 135 14.51 -6.31 -13.13
N VAL A 136 13.93 -6.38 -14.36
CA VAL A 136 13.85 -7.63 -15.15
C VAL A 136 15.25 -8.09 -15.56
N PHE A 137 16.10 -7.17 -16.04
CA PHE A 137 17.49 -7.52 -16.36
C PHE A 137 18.24 -8.04 -15.13
N ALA A 138 18.10 -7.39 -13.98
CA ALA A 138 18.70 -7.85 -12.72
C ALA A 138 18.13 -9.22 -12.30
N PHE A 139 16.85 -9.48 -12.53
CA PHE A 139 16.23 -10.78 -12.27
C PHE A 139 16.80 -11.88 -13.17
N VAL A 140 17.03 -11.60 -14.46
CA VAL A 140 17.52 -12.60 -15.44
C VAL A 140 19.03 -12.79 -15.37
N LEU A 141 19.79 -11.70 -15.18
CA LEU A 141 21.26 -11.69 -15.24
C LEU A 141 21.90 -11.80 -13.85
N GLY A 142 21.10 -11.73 -12.78
CA GLY A 142 21.63 -11.79 -11.41
C GLY A 142 22.35 -13.11 -11.11
N VAL A 143 23.46 -13.00 -10.42
CA VAL A 143 24.39 -14.11 -10.13
C VAL A 143 23.91 -14.97 -8.95
N GLY A 144 22.83 -14.59 -8.28
CA GLY A 144 22.35 -15.14 -7.02
C GLY A 144 21.72 -16.54 -7.07
N GLY A 145 22.20 -17.44 -7.90
CA GLY A 145 21.83 -18.85 -7.87
C GLY A 145 20.51 -19.23 -8.53
N SER A 146 20.07 -20.46 -8.36
CA SER A 146 18.84 -20.98 -8.93
C SER A 146 17.60 -20.31 -8.33
N TYR A 147 16.78 -19.72 -9.19
CA TYR A 147 15.48 -19.18 -8.77
C TYR A 147 14.52 -20.30 -8.39
N THR A 148 14.01 -20.26 -7.19
CA THR A 148 12.91 -21.12 -6.77
C THR A 148 11.58 -20.57 -7.30
N THR A 149 10.57 -21.43 -7.38
CA THR A 149 9.21 -21.01 -7.76
C THR A 149 8.69 -19.90 -6.83
N SER A 150 9.05 -19.92 -5.54
CA SER A 150 8.69 -18.85 -4.60
C SER A 150 9.39 -17.52 -4.94
N THR A 151 10.65 -17.53 -5.34
CA THR A 151 11.38 -16.31 -5.74
C THR A 151 10.76 -15.66 -6.97
N ILE A 152 10.40 -16.48 -7.97
CA ILE A 152 9.71 -15.99 -9.18
C ILE A 152 8.36 -15.36 -8.80
N HIS A 153 7.61 -16.02 -7.94
CA HIS A 153 6.32 -15.53 -7.45
C HIS A 153 6.48 -14.21 -6.68
N ASP A 154 7.44 -14.11 -5.78
CA ASP A 154 7.72 -12.90 -5.01
C ASP A 154 8.16 -11.73 -5.91
N TYR A 155 8.93 -12.03 -6.96
CA TYR A 155 9.29 -11.01 -7.96
C TYR A 155 8.08 -10.53 -8.77
N ILE A 156 7.17 -11.43 -9.17
CA ILE A 156 5.92 -11.04 -9.84
C ILE A 156 5.07 -10.14 -8.92
N LYS A 157 4.99 -10.45 -7.63
CA LYS A 157 4.32 -9.60 -6.63
C LYS A 157 4.94 -8.20 -6.55
N LEU A 158 6.28 -8.12 -6.58
CA LEU A 158 6.99 -6.84 -6.58
C LEU A 158 6.62 -5.99 -7.80
N VAL A 159 6.72 -6.56 -9.00
CA VAL A 159 6.38 -5.87 -10.26
C VAL A 159 4.91 -5.45 -10.27
N LEU A 160 4.00 -6.33 -9.87
CA LEU A 160 2.57 -6.03 -9.79
C LEU A 160 2.29 -4.90 -8.79
N SER A 161 2.99 -4.89 -7.65
CA SER A 161 2.86 -3.82 -6.64
C SER A 161 3.36 -2.47 -7.15
N ILE A 162 4.47 -2.43 -7.88
CA ILE A 162 4.97 -1.20 -8.53
C ILE A 162 3.99 -0.74 -9.61
N SER A 163 3.42 -1.66 -10.38
CA SER A 163 2.48 -1.37 -11.47
C SER A 163 1.16 -0.73 -11.00
N LEU A 164 0.84 -0.81 -9.69
CA LEU A 164 -0.30 -0.09 -9.08
C LEU A 164 -0.22 1.42 -9.37
N PHE A 165 0.98 1.99 -9.53
CA PHE A 165 1.17 3.37 -9.96
C PHE A 165 0.37 3.69 -11.24
N TYR A 166 0.48 2.83 -12.25
CA TYR A 166 -0.22 3.04 -13.54
C TYR A 166 -1.73 2.86 -13.40
N LEU A 167 -2.20 1.92 -12.58
CA LEU A 167 -3.64 1.76 -12.34
C LEU A 167 -4.24 3.01 -11.70
N ILE A 168 -3.62 3.54 -10.64
CA ILE A 168 -4.12 4.71 -9.91
C ILE A 168 -4.11 5.94 -10.82
N THR A 169 -3.00 6.22 -11.53
CA THR A 169 -2.88 7.41 -12.39
C THR A 169 -3.89 7.42 -13.54
N ASN A 170 -4.34 6.26 -13.99
CA ASN A 170 -5.31 6.12 -15.07
C ASN A 170 -6.76 6.00 -14.60
N LEU A 171 -7.02 5.39 -13.45
CA LEU A 171 -8.38 5.17 -12.94
C LEU A 171 -8.89 6.32 -12.07
N ILE A 172 -8.02 7.01 -11.32
CA ILE A 172 -8.40 8.16 -10.50
C ILE A 172 -8.34 9.42 -11.34
N ARG A 173 -9.50 9.92 -11.76
CA ARG A 173 -9.59 11.03 -12.74
C ARG A 173 -10.25 12.28 -12.17
N THR A 174 -10.98 12.17 -11.06
CA THR A 174 -11.76 13.26 -10.49
C THR A 174 -11.31 13.64 -9.09
N ARG A 175 -11.63 14.87 -8.67
CA ARG A 175 -11.41 15.34 -7.29
C ARG A 175 -12.12 14.45 -6.26
N ARG A 176 -13.31 13.97 -6.62
CA ARG A 176 -14.10 13.07 -5.77
C ARG A 176 -13.38 11.73 -5.57
N ASP A 177 -12.84 11.14 -6.64
CA ASP A 177 -12.10 9.87 -6.55
C ASP A 177 -10.84 10.02 -5.68
N LEU A 178 -10.09 11.13 -5.85
CA LEU A 178 -8.93 11.45 -5.01
C LEU A 178 -9.34 11.58 -3.54
N ALA A 179 -10.39 12.34 -3.24
CA ALA A 179 -10.87 12.52 -1.88
C ALA A 179 -11.29 11.19 -1.24
N TRP A 180 -12.05 10.35 -1.96
CA TRP A 180 -12.43 9.02 -1.48
C TRP A 180 -11.23 8.11 -1.25
N SER A 181 -10.20 8.16 -2.11
CA SER A 181 -8.96 7.39 -1.92
C SER A 181 -8.22 7.82 -0.66
N LEU A 182 -8.13 9.12 -0.39
CA LEU A 182 -7.51 9.65 0.83
C LEU A 182 -8.33 9.31 2.08
N ILE A 183 -9.65 9.47 2.03
CA ILE A 183 -10.56 9.11 3.15
C ILE A 183 -10.43 7.62 3.46
N ALA A 184 -10.44 6.76 2.43
CA ALA A 184 -10.28 5.33 2.60
C ALA A 184 -8.91 4.99 3.22
N LEU A 185 -7.82 5.56 2.71
CA LEU A 185 -6.48 5.30 3.23
C LEU A 185 -6.34 5.68 4.70
N VAL A 186 -6.75 6.90 5.08
CA VAL A 186 -6.62 7.35 6.47
C VAL A 186 -7.63 6.68 7.39
N GLY A 187 -8.85 6.37 6.90
CA GLY A 187 -9.87 5.66 7.66
C GLY A 187 -9.47 4.22 7.95
N LEU A 188 -9.04 3.48 6.94
CA LEU A 188 -8.54 2.10 7.09
C LEU A 188 -7.23 2.07 7.89
N GLY A 189 -6.33 3.04 7.69
CA GLY A 189 -5.12 3.20 8.50
C GLY A 189 -5.42 3.49 9.96
N GLY A 190 -6.42 4.32 10.25
CA GLY A 190 -6.92 4.53 11.62
C GLY A 190 -7.55 3.28 12.24
N ALA A 191 -8.33 2.54 11.45
CA ALA A 191 -8.92 1.29 11.89
C ALA A 191 -7.85 0.22 12.22
N THR A 192 -6.85 0.05 11.35
CA THR A 192 -5.76 -0.90 11.61
C THR A 192 -4.89 -0.47 12.81
N ALA A 193 -4.71 0.85 13.03
CA ALA A 193 -4.06 1.36 14.23
C ALA A 193 -4.85 1.03 15.51
N ALA A 194 -6.17 1.20 15.47
CA ALA A 194 -7.04 0.84 16.60
C ALA A 194 -7.00 -0.67 16.88
N LEU A 195 -7.02 -1.52 15.85
CA LEU A 195 -6.81 -2.97 15.98
C LEU A 195 -5.44 -3.29 16.56
N GLY A 196 -4.38 -2.60 16.10
CA GLY A 196 -3.02 -2.74 16.60
C GLY A 196 -2.90 -2.41 18.10
N LEU A 197 -3.55 -1.33 18.54
CA LEU A 197 -3.65 -0.98 19.97
C LEU A 197 -4.43 -2.02 20.75
N GLY A 198 -5.55 -2.51 20.21
CA GLY A 198 -6.35 -3.57 20.83
C GLY A 198 -5.55 -4.86 21.03
N PHE A 199 -4.83 -5.32 20.01
CA PHE A 199 -3.97 -6.50 20.12
C PHE A 199 -2.80 -6.28 21.08
N TRP A 200 -2.19 -5.10 21.06
CA TRP A 200 -1.14 -4.75 22.01
C TRP A 200 -1.65 -4.78 23.45
N ALA A 201 -2.83 -4.23 23.73
CA ALA A 201 -3.44 -4.22 25.07
C ALA A 201 -3.84 -5.61 25.56
N LEU A 202 -4.26 -6.50 24.65
CA LEU A 202 -4.55 -7.91 24.97
C LEU A 202 -3.28 -8.72 25.26
N GLY A 203 -2.11 -8.26 24.81
CA GLY A 203 -0.84 -8.94 24.99
C GLY A 203 -0.87 -10.37 24.46
N ALA A 204 -0.40 -11.35 25.22
CA ALA A 204 -0.37 -12.75 24.81
C ALA A 204 -1.75 -13.33 24.44
N ARG A 205 -2.84 -12.78 24.97
CA ARG A 205 -4.21 -13.23 24.62
C ARG A 205 -4.58 -12.92 23.18
N ALA A 206 -3.91 -11.97 22.54
CA ALA A 206 -4.14 -11.64 21.12
C ALA A 206 -3.72 -12.78 20.18
N GLU A 207 -2.82 -13.67 20.60
CA GLU A 207 -2.33 -14.78 19.78
C GLU A 207 -3.46 -15.69 19.31
N GLY A 208 -4.40 -16.06 20.20
CA GLY A 208 -5.55 -16.88 19.84
C GLY A 208 -6.51 -16.20 18.84
N LEU A 209 -6.61 -14.87 18.86
CA LEU A 209 -7.41 -14.12 17.89
C LEU A 209 -6.71 -14.04 16.53
N LEU A 210 -5.41 -13.74 16.53
CA LEU A 210 -4.60 -13.64 15.33
C LEU A 210 -4.41 -15.01 14.65
N ALA A 211 -4.32 -16.10 15.43
CA ALA A 211 -4.26 -17.46 14.91
C ALA A 211 -5.49 -17.83 14.04
N ARG A 212 -6.65 -17.20 14.25
CA ARG A 212 -7.83 -17.40 13.38
C ARG A 212 -7.60 -16.90 11.96
N LEU A 213 -6.66 -15.96 11.75
CA LEU A 213 -6.26 -15.50 10.43
C LEU A 213 -5.45 -16.54 9.63
N ALA A 214 -5.08 -17.68 10.25
CA ALA A 214 -4.46 -18.80 9.54
C ALA A 214 -5.29 -19.32 8.36
N ILE A 215 -6.62 -19.14 8.41
CA ILE A 215 -7.52 -19.46 7.30
C ILE A 215 -7.22 -18.66 6.02
N VAL A 216 -6.60 -17.49 6.16
CA VAL A 216 -6.13 -16.63 5.05
C VAL A 216 -4.60 -16.57 5.00
N GLY A 217 -3.92 -17.63 5.43
CA GLY A 217 -2.48 -17.82 5.25
C GLY A 217 -1.57 -17.12 6.25
N TYR A 218 -2.13 -16.52 7.32
CA TYR A 218 -1.31 -15.92 8.37
C TYR A 218 -0.55 -16.99 9.18
N PRO A 219 0.67 -16.67 9.65
CA PRO A 219 1.42 -17.59 10.51
C PRO A 219 0.67 -17.85 11.82
N THR A 220 0.79 -19.06 12.36
CA THR A 220 0.18 -19.46 13.63
C THR A 220 1.12 -19.31 14.83
N GLY A 221 2.41 -19.06 14.59
CA GLY A 221 3.41 -18.85 15.63
C GLY A 221 4.21 -17.57 15.44
N LYS A 222 4.80 -17.05 16.52
CA LYS A 222 5.59 -15.80 16.55
C LYS A 222 4.81 -14.58 15.99
N ILE A 223 3.49 -14.56 16.19
CA ILE A 223 2.63 -13.47 15.74
C ILE A 223 2.82 -12.25 16.66
N ILE A 224 3.03 -12.50 17.96
CA ILE A 224 3.39 -11.46 18.92
C ILE A 224 4.88 -11.22 18.83
N ARG A 225 5.24 -9.97 18.62
CA ARG A 225 6.64 -9.56 18.49
C ARG A 225 7.07 -8.80 19.73
N TYR A 226 8.20 -9.21 20.24
CA TYR A 226 8.85 -8.57 21.37
C TYR A 226 10.03 -7.73 20.91
N LEU A 227 10.46 -6.85 21.77
CA LEU A 227 11.65 -6.06 21.54
C LEU A 227 12.88 -6.96 21.55
N GLU A 228 13.72 -6.88 20.51
CA GLU A 228 14.90 -7.74 20.33
C GLU A 228 14.55 -9.24 20.30
N ASP A 229 13.31 -9.57 19.92
CA ASP A 229 12.74 -10.92 19.91
C ASP A 229 12.83 -11.66 21.26
N ASP A 230 12.97 -10.91 22.38
CA ASP A 230 13.07 -11.42 23.74
C ASP A 230 11.70 -11.30 24.45
N PRO A 231 11.06 -12.43 24.81
CA PRO A 231 9.77 -12.44 25.52
C PRO A 231 9.77 -11.74 26.88
N ALA A 232 10.95 -11.53 27.49
CA ALA A 232 11.08 -10.79 28.75
C ALA A 232 10.99 -9.26 28.55
N LYS A 233 11.06 -8.81 27.29
CA LYS A 233 11.01 -7.39 26.94
C LYS A 233 9.62 -6.95 26.50
N ALA A 234 9.47 -5.64 26.25
CA ALA A 234 8.19 -5.04 25.89
C ALA A 234 7.62 -5.60 24.57
N ILE A 235 6.31 -5.82 24.54
CA ILE A 235 5.56 -6.18 23.35
C ILE A 235 5.54 -4.98 22.40
N ARG A 236 5.76 -5.24 21.11
CA ARG A 236 5.64 -4.27 20.02
C ARG A 236 4.26 -4.35 19.36
N ALA A 237 3.66 -3.21 19.04
CA ALA A 237 2.43 -3.20 18.26
C ALA A 237 2.71 -3.64 16.81
N THR A 238 1.99 -4.65 16.34
CA THR A 238 2.12 -5.20 14.96
C THR A 238 0.80 -5.15 14.19
N GLY A 239 -0.32 -5.01 14.89
CA GLY A 239 -1.64 -5.15 14.27
C GLY A 239 -1.77 -6.48 13.55
N THR A 240 -2.32 -6.45 12.34
CA THR A 240 -2.34 -7.57 11.39
C THR A 240 -1.09 -7.59 10.48
N GLY A 241 -0.16 -6.67 10.67
CA GLY A 241 1.05 -6.53 9.84
C GLY A 241 2.16 -7.54 10.13
N VAL A 242 2.02 -8.40 11.15
CA VAL A 242 3.00 -9.43 11.60
C VAL A 242 4.38 -8.84 11.92
N ASP A 243 4.90 -7.99 11.04
CA ASP A 243 6.16 -7.28 11.24
C ASP A 243 5.92 -5.86 11.77
N PRO A 244 6.51 -5.49 12.94
CA PRO A 244 6.28 -4.18 13.54
C PRO A 244 6.90 -3.01 12.76
N ASN A 245 7.93 -3.24 11.93
CA ASN A 245 8.58 -2.17 11.18
C ASN A 245 7.77 -1.79 9.95
N SER A 246 7.31 -2.77 9.16
CA SER A 246 6.43 -2.52 8.02
C SER A 246 5.09 -1.93 8.46
N PHE A 247 4.52 -2.42 9.56
CA PHE A 247 3.32 -1.83 10.16
C PHE A 247 3.54 -0.38 10.58
N ALA A 248 4.69 -0.07 11.20
CA ALA A 248 5.07 1.30 11.54
C ALA A 248 5.22 2.18 10.28
N GLY A 249 5.73 1.64 9.17
CA GLY A 249 5.81 2.35 7.89
C GLY A 249 4.45 2.75 7.34
N LEU A 250 3.45 1.88 7.44
CA LEU A 250 2.06 2.21 7.11
C LEU A 250 1.53 3.32 8.03
N LEU A 251 1.67 3.17 9.36
CA LEU A 251 1.19 4.15 10.34
C LEU A 251 1.88 5.51 10.18
N MET A 252 3.15 5.54 9.84
CA MET A 252 3.93 6.75 9.53
C MET A 252 3.32 7.53 8.37
N ILE A 253 3.05 6.86 7.25
CA ILE A 253 2.41 7.46 6.08
C ILE A 253 1.04 8.01 6.45
N VAL A 254 0.22 7.21 7.13
CA VAL A 254 -1.13 7.61 7.57
C VAL A 254 -1.07 8.81 8.53
N LEU A 255 -0.14 8.82 9.48
CA LEU A 255 0.02 9.93 10.43
C LEU A 255 0.38 11.24 9.73
N VAL A 256 1.34 11.21 8.80
CA VAL A 256 1.71 12.40 8.01
C VAL A 256 0.51 12.93 7.23
N LEU A 257 -0.25 12.05 6.56
CA LEU A 257 -1.46 12.43 5.84
C LEU A 257 -2.51 13.04 6.77
N LEU A 258 -2.77 12.42 7.93
CA LEU A 258 -3.74 12.90 8.91
C LEU A 258 -3.36 14.30 9.43
N VAL A 259 -2.10 14.48 9.84
CA VAL A 259 -1.60 15.77 10.36
C VAL A 259 -1.66 16.85 9.27
N ALA A 260 -1.25 16.55 8.05
CA ALA A 260 -1.31 17.48 6.94
C ALA A 260 -2.75 17.88 6.58
N GLN A 261 -3.67 16.90 6.53
CA GLN A 261 -5.08 17.15 6.25
C GLN A 261 -5.79 17.86 7.40
N PHE A 262 -5.41 17.62 8.64
CA PHE A 262 -5.89 18.39 9.80
C PHE A 262 -5.46 19.87 9.71
N ALA A 263 -4.22 20.14 9.32
CA ALA A 263 -3.68 21.47 9.17
C ALA A 263 -4.21 22.21 7.93
N ALA A 264 -4.69 21.48 6.93
CA ALA A 264 -5.14 22.01 5.66
C ALA A 264 -6.30 23.02 5.83
N ARG A 265 -6.24 24.15 5.09
CA ARG A 265 -7.34 25.12 5.05
C ARG A 265 -8.57 24.55 4.33
N ARG A 266 -8.36 23.76 3.28
CA ARG A 266 -9.38 23.06 2.49
C ARG A 266 -9.04 21.56 2.44
N PRO A 267 -9.36 20.80 3.49
CA PRO A 267 -8.99 19.39 3.54
C PRO A 267 -9.85 18.54 2.60
N CYS A 268 -9.23 17.52 1.99
CA CYS A 268 -9.95 16.44 1.29
C CYS A 268 -10.57 15.44 2.29
N VAL A 269 -10.00 15.33 3.48
CA VAL A 269 -10.43 14.41 4.53
C VAL A 269 -11.14 15.19 5.63
N PRO A 270 -12.38 14.80 6.03
CA PRO A 270 -13.13 15.49 7.07
C PRO A 270 -12.37 15.53 8.41
N ARG A 271 -12.42 16.67 9.11
CA ARG A 271 -11.82 16.82 10.43
C ARG A 271 -12.38 15.87 11.47
N LEU A 272 -13.63 15.47 11.32
CA LEU A 272 -14.27 14.46 12.16
C LEU A 272 -13.52 13.12 12.15
N LEU A 273 -12.86 12.78 11.03
CA LEU A 273 -12.03 11.60 10.91
C LEU A 273 -10.58 11.86 11.36
N THR A 274 -10.00 13.02 11.00
CA THR A 274 -8.59 13.29 11.28
C THR A 274 -8.31 13.52 12.76
N VAL A 275 -9.20 14.23 13.48
CA VAL A 275 -9.00 14.58 14.90
C VAL A 275 -8.85 13.34 15.80
N PRO A 276 -9.78 12.37 15.79
CA PRO A 276 -9.63 11.17 16.62
C PRO A 276 -8.55 10.21 16.11
N ALA A 277 -8.29 10.17 14.79
CA ALA A 277 -7.33 9.25 14.21
C ALA A 277 -5.86 9.63 14.52
N ILE A 278 -5.53 10.92 14.62
CA ILE A 278 -4.16 11.37 14.93
C ILE A 278 -3.62 10.74 16.23
N PRO A 279 -4.28 10.86 17.40
CA PRO A 279 -3.77 10.27 18.63
C PRO A 279 -3.74 8.74 18.58
N ILE A 280 -4.73 8.09 17.94
CA ILE A 280 -4.79 6.63 17.80
C ILE A 280 -3.59 6.13 16.98
N VAL A 281 -3.38 6.71 15.80
CA VAL A 281 -2.28 6.32 14.91
C VAL A 281 -0.93 6.70 15.51
N GLY A 282 -0.82 7.89 16.12
CA GLY A 282 0.39 8.35 16.77
C GLY A 282 0.82 7.45 17.94
N LEU A 283 -0.13 7.09 18.83
CA LEU A 283 0.15 6.18 19.95
C LEU A 283 0.53 4.79 19.44
N CYS A 284 -0.20 4.25 18.46
CA CYS A 284 0.11 2.95 17.87
C CYS A 284 1.50 2.95 17.24
N LEU A 285 1.86 4.00 16.49
CA LEU A 285 3.19 4.17 15.92
C LEU A 285 4.28 4.20 17.00
N LEU A 286 4.07 4.89 18.11
CA LEU A 286 5.00 4.88 19.25
C LEU A 286 5.21 3.47 19.79
N LEU A 287 4.14 2.70 19.95
CA LEU A 287 4.19 1.34 20.49
C LEU A 287 4.77 0.29 19.51
N THR A 288 4.91 0.60 18.22
CA THR A 288 5.69 -0.26 17.31
C THR A 288 7.18 -0.24 17.62
N GLN A 289 7.69 0.82 18.25
CA GLN A 289 9.09 1.06 18.57
C GLN A 289 10.03 1.04 17.35
N SER A 290 9.52 1.40 16.16
CA SER A 290 10.31 1.53 14.92
C SER A 290 10.95 2.91 14.82
N ARG A 291 12.29 2.96 15.02
CA ARG A 291 13.07 4.22 14.95
C ARG A 291 13.01 4.88 13.57
N ALA A 292 13.11 4.06 12.51
CA ALA A 292 13.05 4.54 11.13
C ALA A 292 11.73 5.26 10.82
N SER A 293 10.60 4.66 11.24
CA SER A 293 9.28 5.22 10.99
C SER A 293 9.00 6.47 11.83
N TRP A 294 9.56 6.58 13.05
CA TRP A 294 9.44 7.81 13.84
C TRP A 294 10.19 8.97 13.19
N LEU A 295 11.44 8.73 12.74
CA LEU A 295 12.23 9.73 12.02
C LEU A 295 11.57 10.11 10.70
N GLY A 296 11.04 9.14 9.96
CA GLY A 296 10.27 9.38 8.74
C GLY A 296 9.04 10.26 9.00
N ALA A 297 8.23 9.94 10.02
CA ALA A 297 7.06 10.74 10.39
C ALA A 297 7.46 12.19 10.74
N ALA A 298 8.51 12.37 11.55
CA ALA A 298 9.03 13.66 11.90
C ALA A 298 9.49 14.44 10.66
N ALA A 299 10.21 13.82 9.73
CA ALA A 299 10.67 14.46 8.49
C ALA A 299 9.50 14.86 7.59
N GLY A 300 8.50 13.97 7.41
CA GLY A 300 7.31 14.26 6.60
C GLY A 300 6.45 15.37 7.18
N ILE A 301 6.21 15.38 8.49
CA ILE A 301 5.47 16.44 9.17
C ILE A 301 6.26 17.77 9.12
N ALA A 302 7.58 17.73 9.34
CA ALA A 302 8.44 18.90 9.21
C ALA A 302 8.41 19.50 7.81
N PHE A 303 8.43 18.66 6.76
CA PHE A 303 8.30 19.11 5.37
C PHE A 303 6.98 19.86 5.14
N VAL A 304 5.86 19.33 5.59
CA VAL A 304 4.54 19.99 5.50
C VAL A 304 4.52 21.29 6.31
N ALA A 305 5.09 21.26 7.51
CA ALA A 305 5.17 22.43 8.40
C ALA A 305 5.99 23.56 7.78
N ILE A 306 7.19 23.28 7.31
CA ILE A 306 8.12 24.29 6.76
C ILE A 306 7.54 24.95 5.50
N LEU A 307 6.93 24.16 4.61
CA LEU A 307 6.44 24.69 3.35
C LEU A 307 5.15 25.49 3.49
N ARG A 308 4.26 25.13 4.42
CA ARG A 308 2.93 25.78 4.44
C ARG A 308 2.32 25.97 5.83
N HIS A 309 2.51 25.06 6.76
CA HIS A 309 1.79 25.02 8.04
C HIS A 309 2.75 25.17 9.23
N ARG A 310 3.51 26.30 9.28
CA ARG A 310 4.60 26.51 10.26
C ARG A 310 4.19 26.35 11.72
N TRP A 311 2.92 26.58 12.04
CA TRP A 311 2.40 26.37 13.39
C TRP A 311 2.54 24.92 13.89
N LEU A 312 2.62 23.93 12.97
CA LEU A 312 2.87 22.53 13.32
C LEU A 312 4.24 22.31 13.96
N LEU A 313 5.20 23.21 13.75
CA LEU A 313 6.53 23.12 14.40
C LEU A 313 6.42 23.21 15.92
N VAL A 314 5.44 23.96 16.44
CA VAL A 314 5.24 24.12 17.89
C VAL A 314 4.80 22.81 18.55
N PRO A 315 3.68 22.15 18.17
CA PRO A 315 3.30 20.87 18.76
C PRO A 315 4.34 19.78 18.47
N MET A 316 5.04 19.85 17.34
CA MET A 316 6.13 18.92 17.03
C MET A 316 7.29 19.09 18.02
N ALA A 317 7.72 20.30 18.32
CA ALA A 317 8.75 20.57 19.33
C ALA A 317 8.30 20.16 20.74
N LEU A 318 7.04 20.42 21.09
CA LEU A 318 6.47 20.04 22.38
C LEU A 318 6.27 18.51 22.54
N SER A 319 6.08 17.79 21.41
CA SER A 319 5.95 16.33 21.47
C SER A 319 7.24 15.64 21.92
N VAL A 320 8.40 16.22 21.67
CA VAL A 320 9.70 15.63 22.05
C VAL A 320 9.80 15.47 23.57
N PRO A 321 9.69 16.53 24.41
CA PRO A 321 9.72 16.36 25.86
C PRO A 321 8.55 15.52 26.38
N ALA A 322 7.35 15.62 25.77
CA ALA A 322 6.21 14.79 26.15
C ALA A 322 6.48 13.29 25.94
N ILE A 323 7.07 12.92 24.81
CA ILE A 323 7.46 11.52 24.55
C ILE A 323 8.56 11.07 25.51
N LEU A 324 9.51 11.93 25.84
CA LEU A 324 10.60 11.63 26.76
C LEU A 324 10.14 11.36 28.21
N THR A 325 9.01 11.95 28.61
CA THR A 325 8.41 11.65 29.93
C THR A 325 7.76 10.27 29.99
N LEU A 326 7.35 9.73 28.84
CA LEU A 326 6.80 8.37 28.73
C LEU A 326 7.93 7.34 28.79
N GLY A 327 7.68 6.18 29.43
CA GLY A 327 8.65 5.09 29.52
C GLY A 327 9.17 4.60 28.16
N VAL A 328 8.31 4.60 27.14
CA VAL A 328 8.65 4.27 25.75
C VAL A 328 9.66 5.28 25.17
N GLY A 329 9.49 6.57 25.44
CA GLY A 329 10.41 7.60 24.98
C GLY A 329 11.80 7.50 25.61
N ARG A 330 11.86 7.22 26.91
CA ARG A 330 13.14 6.99 27.61
C ARG A 330 13.90 5.80 27.04
N SER A 331 13.21 4.68 26.81
CA SER A 331 13.82 3.49 26.18
C SER A 331 14.30 3.79 24.77
N PHE A 332 13.59 4.63 24.00
CA PHE A 332 14.00 5.08 22.68
C PHE A 332 15.30 5.89 22.71
N VAL A 333 15.38 6.91 23.59
CA VAL A 333 16.59 7.73 23.71
C VAL A 333 17.78 6.91 24.17
N THR A 334 17.60 6.05 25.18
CA THR A 334 18.66 5.14 25.63
C THR A 334 19.19 4.30 24.46
N ARG A 335 18.32 3.75 23.62
CA ARG A 335 18.74 2.98 22.44
C ARG A 335 19.36 3.83 21.35
N LEU A 336 18.90 5.06 21.15
CA LEU A 336 19.59 6.00 20.24
C LEU A 336 21.02 6.24 20.69
N VAL A 337 21.23 6.54 21.97
CA VAL A 337 22.56 6.77 22.53
C VAL A 337 23.43 5.51 22.44
N LEU A 338 22.88 4.33 22.80
CA LEU A 338 23.59 3.06 22.65
C LEU A 338 23.89 2.73 21.19
N GLY A 339 22.96 3.07 20.28
CA GLY A 339 23.17 2.93 18.84
C GLY A 339 24.32 3.79 18.31
N PHE A 340 24.36 5.07 18.69
CA PHE A 340 25.51 5.95 18.34
C PHE A 340 26.82 5.47 18.93
N ARG A 341 26.80 4.80 20.08
CA ARG A 341 27.98 4.19 20.69
C ARG A 341 28.30 2.81 20.15
N LEU A 342 27.54 2.30 19.15
CA LEU A 342 27.66 0.94 18.57
C LEU A 342 27.55 -0.17 19.63
N GLN A 343 26.83 0.07 20.73
CA GLN A 343 26.62 -0.89 21.82
C GLN A 343 25.27 -1.61 21.73
N ASP A 344 24.34 -1.10 20.93
CA ASP A 344 23.03 -1.71 20.68
C ASP A 344 23.17 -2.92 19.71
N PRO A 345 22.69 -4.13 20.08
CA PRO A 345 22.78 -5.32 19.23
C PRO A 345 22.17 -5.13 17.84
N ALA A 346 21.02 -4.46 17.74
CA ALA A 346 20.37 -4.18 16.46
C ALA A 346 21.20 -3.24 15.59
N THR A 347 21.93 -2.29 16.16
CA THR A 347 22.83 -1.41 15.42
C THR A 347 24.06 -2.15 14.92
N LYS A 348 24.63 -3.07 15.73
CA LYS A 348 25.75 -3.92 15.29
C LYS A 348 25.34 -4.83 14.13
N LEU A 349 24.16 -5.44 14.22
CA LEU A 349 23.62 -6.28 13.14
C LEU A 349 23.49 -5.48 11.84
N ARG A 350 22.88 -4.28 11.91
CA ARG A 350 22.75 -3.40 10.73
C ARG A 350 24.09 -2.99 10.14
N LEU A 351 25.08 -2.72 10.97
CA LEU A 351 26.43 -2.41 10.46
C LEU A 351 27.04 -3.58 9.69
N ALA A 352 26.87 -4.80 10.21
CA ALA A 352 27.31 -6.01 9.51
C ALA A 352 26.54 -6.21 8.19
N GLU A 353 25.21 -6.01 8.18
CA GLU A 353 24.38 -6.02 6.96
C GLU A 353 24.89 -5.01 5.93
N TYR A 354 25.20 -3.78 6.35
CA TYR A 354 25.70 -2.73 5.45
C TYR A 354 27.08 -3.05 4.88
N GLN A 355 27.98 -3.59 5.71
CA GLN A 355 29.32 -4.00 5.26
C GLN A 355 29.24 -5.13 4.22
N ASN A 356 28.38 -6.11 4.48
CA ASN A 356 28.11 -7.21 3.54
C ASN A 356 27.51 -6.70 2.23
N ALA A 357 26.48 -5.86 2.30
CA ALA A 357 25.88 -5.27 1.10
C ALA A 357 26.89 -4.47 0.27
N LEU A 358 27.75 -3.67 0.92
CA LEU A 358 28.80 -2.92 0.22
C LEU A 358 29.84 -3.84 -0.44
N ALA A 359 30.17 -4.99 0.16
CA ALA A 359 31.03 -5.99 -0.47
C ALA A 359 30.37 -6.57 -1.73
N ILE A 360 29.12 -7.00 -1.64
CA ILE A 360 28.33 -7.53 -2.77
C ILE A 360 28.22 -6.49 -3.90
N ILE A 361 27.92 -5.22 -3.56
CA ILE A 361 27.82 -4.13 -4.56
C ILE A 361 29.16 -3.90 -5.27
N ARG A 362 30.29 -4.04 -4.58
CA ARG A 362 31.63 -3.91 -5.21
C ARG A 362 31.91 -5.03 -6.19
N GLU A 363 31.45 -6.26 -5.89
CA GLU A 363 31.65 -7.42 -6.76
C GLU A 363 30.69 -7.40 -7.95
N HIS A 364 29.45 -6.90 -7.76
CA HIS A 364 28.40 -6.89 -8.77
C HIS A 364 27.76 -5.49 -8.97
N PRO A 365 28.55 -4.48 -9.42
CA PRO A 365 28.08 -3.08 -9.39
C PRO A 365 26.99 -2.76 -10.41
N ALA A 366 26.93 -3.43 -11.58
CA ALA A 366 26.05 -3.02 -12.67
C ALA A 366 24.58 -3.42 -12.43
N PHE A 367 24.32 -4.71 -12.31
CA PHE A 367 22.97 -5.28 -12.19
C PHE A 367 22.71 -5.99 -10.85
N GLY A 368 23.67 -5.93 -9.93
CA GLY A 368 23.56 -6.58 -8.63
C GLY A 368 23.54 -8.12 -8.72
N VAL A 369 23.10 -8.75 -7.64
CA VAL A 369 22.99 -10.21 -7.54
C VAL A 369 21.62 -10.75 -7.94
N GLY A 370 20.67 -9.90 -8.29
CA GLY A 370 19.30 -10.29 -8.61
C GLY A 370 18.48 -10.60 -7.35
N PHE A 371 17.35 -11.29 -7.56
CA PHE A 371 16.36 -11.54 -6.52
C PHE A 371 16.44 -12.95 -5.91
N GLY A 372 17.39 -13.77 -6.34
CA GLY A 372 17.67 -15.09 -5.76
C GLY A 372 18.27 -15.04 -4.35
N ALA A 373 18.67 -16.18 -3.83
CA ALA A 373 19.40 -16.25 -2.57
C ALA A 373 20.70 -15.45 -2.67
N ALA A 374 20.96 -14.57 -1.71
CA ALA A 374 22.22 -13.84 -1.66
C ALA A 374 23.38 -14.80 -1.43
N PRO A 375 24.53 -14.63 -2.11
CA PRO A 375 25.63 -15.60 -2.06
C PRO A 375 26.36 -15.71 -0.73
N SER A 376 26.03 -14.96 0.29
CA SER A 376 26.69 -15.12 1.58
C SER A 376 25.92 -14.52 2.75
N ILE A 377 26.13 -15.18 3.90
CA ILE A 377 25.74 -14.83 5.26
C ILE A 377 24.24 -14.86 5.53
N ASP A 378 23.89 -15.71 6.47
CA ASP A 378 22.66 -16.02 7.21
C ASP A 378 21.82 -14.82 7.72
N LEU A 379 21.65 -13.75 6.96
CA LEU A 379 20.79 -12.64 7.33
C LEU A 379 19.40 -12.87 6.75
N GLN A 380 18.54 -13.49 7.53
CA GLN A 380 17.14 -13.84 7.18
C GLN A 380 16.25 -12.66 6.75
N ALA A 381 16.70 -11.42 6.88
CA ALA A 381 15.88 -10.24 6.67
C ALA A 381 16.33 -9.32 5.53
N GLY A 382 17.49 -9.55 4.91
CA GLY A 382 18.07 -8.63 3.95
C GLY A 382 18.62 -7.35 4.59
N VAL A 383 19.13 -6.41 3.78
CA VAL A 383 19.78 -5.19 4.24
C VAL A 383 18.74 -4.17 4.71
N SER A 384 18.91 -3.64 5.91
CA SER A 384 18.01 -2.63 6.51
C SER A 384 18.16 -1.25 5.85
N SER A 385 18.05 -1.16 4.52
CA SER A 385 18.01 0.08 3.75
C SER A 385 17.46 -0.19 2.35
N VAL A 386 16.47 0.59 1.90
CA VAL A 386 15.95 0.55 0.52
C VAL A 386 17.06 0.74 -0.50
N TYR A 387 17.94 1.71 -0.25
CA TYR A 387 18.98 2.10 -1.22
C TYR A 387 20.07 1.04 -1.36
N LEU A 388 20.50 0.46 -0.24
CA LEU A 388 21.46 -0.64 -0.28
C LEU A 388 20.84 -1.91 -0.85
N THR A 389 19.57 -2.21 -0.52
CA THR A 389 18.85 -3.33 -1.12
C THR A 389 18.72 -3.17 -2.64
N LEU A 390 18.43 -1.96 -3.13
CA LEU A 390 18.39 -1.67 -4.57
C LEU A 390 19.77 -1.87 -5.22
N ALA A 391 20.82 -1.29 -4.63
CA ALA A 391 22.17 -1.40 -5.15
C ALA A 391 22.69 -2.85 -5.12
N GLU A 392 22.36 -3.63 -4.08
CA GLU A 392 22.71 -5.04 -3.97
C GLU A 392 21.94 -5.90 -4.98
N ARG A 393 20.60 -5.72 -5.07
CA ARG A 393 19.73 -6.58 -5.87
C ARG A 393 19.67 -6.21 -7.35
N VAL A 394 19.61 -4.90 -7.63
CA VAL A 394 19.37 -4.37 -8.99
C VAL A 394 20.61 -3.64 -9.54
N GLY A 395 21.65 -3.50 -8.71
CA GLY A 395 22.88 -2.81 -9.05
C GLY A 395 22.77 -1.28 -8.98
N LEU A 396 23.89 -0.62 -9.25
CA LEU A 396 23.96 0.85 -9.24
C LEU A 396 23.09 1.47 -10.35
N PHE A 397 22.90 0.78 -11.50
CA PHE A 397 21.97 1.25 -12.53
C PHE A 397 20.53 1.28 -12.02
N GLY A 398 20.10 0.22 -11.31
CA GLY A 398 18.77 0.18 -10.72
C GLY A 398 18.57 1.26 -9.65
N LEU A 399 19.57 1.45 -8.78
CA LEU A 399 19.54 2.52 -7.78
C LEU A 399 19.49 3.91 -8.44
N ALA A 400 20.31 4.16 -9.48
CA ALA A 400 20.32 5.45 -10.19
C ALA A 400 18.95 5.75 -10.84
N LEU A 401 18.32 4.75 -11.47
CA LEU A 401 16.99 4.90 -12.06
C LEU A 401 15.90 5.11 -11.00
N TYR A 402 15.97 4.40 -9.88
CA TYR A 402 15.05 4.63 -8.76
C TYR A 402 15.16 6.07 -8.23
N LEU A 403 16.38 6.56 -8.02
CA LEU A 403 16.63 7.95 -7.61
C LEU A 403 16.15 8.94 -8.68
N LEU A 404 16.37 8.65 -9.96
CA LEU A 404 15.85 9.47 -11.07
C LEU A 404 14.32 9.56 -11.02
N VAL A 405 13.62 8.44 -10.77
CA VAL A 405 12.15 8.45 -10.61
C VAL A 405 11.74 9.36 -9.46
N LEU A 406 12.42 9.29 -8.30
CA LEU A 406 12.15 10.16 -7.15
C LEU A 406 12.41 11.63 -7.46
N ILE A 407 13.49 11.94 -8.17
CA ILE A 407 13.85 13.30 -8.57
C ILE A 407 12.78 13.84 -9.54
N VAL A 408 12.41 13.09 -10.57
CA VAL A 408 11.37 13.50 -11.54
C VAL A 408 10.04 13.71 -10.83
N LEU A 409 9.69 12.81 -9.89
CA LEU A 409 8.50 12.96 -9.05
C LEU A 409 8.53 14.26 -8.24
N ALA A 410 9.62 14.54 -7.53
CA ALA A 410 9.79 15.76 -6.75
C ALA A 410 9.68 17.02 -7.63
N VAL A 411 10.39 17.06 -8.77
CA VAL A 411 10.34 18.18 -9.74
C VAL A 411 8.92 18.41 -10.26
N ARG A 412 8.17 17.34 -10.51
CA ARG A 412 6.79 17.45 -11.05
C ARG A 412 5.76 17.85 -9.98
N LEU A 413 5.96 17.48 -8.74
CA LEU A 413 5.08 17.88 -7.65
C LEU A 413 5.34 19.31 -7.17
N TRP A 414 6.58 19.80 -7.29
CA TRP A 414 7.04 21.08 -6.74
C TRP A 414 6.20 22.30 -7.16
N PRO A 415 5.88 22.49 -8.46
CA PRO A 415 5.05 23.64 -8.89
C PRO A 415 3.65 23.63 -8.27
N SER A 416 3.06 22.44 -8.07
CA SER A 416 1.75 22.31 -7.45
C SER A 416 1.77 22.60 -5.94
N ILE A 417 2.93 22.48 -5.28
CA ILE A 417 3.08 22.74 -3.84
C ILE A 417 3.42 24.21 -3.59
N VAL A 418 4.40 24.77 -4.31
CA VAL A 418 5.00 26.08 -4.01
C VAL A 418 4.64 27.16 -5.02
N GLY A 419 4.18 26.78 -6.22
CA GLY A 419 3.93 27.72 -7.33
C GLY A 419 2.95 28.84 -6.96
N ALA A 420 3.32 30.09 -7.29
CA ALA A 420 2.51 31.28 -7.01
C ALA A 420 1.16 31.29 -7.77
N GLY A 421 1.07 30.61 -8.91
CA GLY A 421 -0.18 30.47 -9.69
C GLY A 421 -1.08 29.31 -9.26
N ALA A 422 -0.65 28.45 -8.34
CA ALA A 422 -1.48 27.37 -7.88
C ALA A 422 -2.60 27.90 -6.96
N ARG A 423 -3.86 27.76 -7.40
CA ARG A 423 -5.03 28.16 -6.59
C ARG A 423 -5.02 27.40 -5.26
N ASP A 424 -5.34 28.10 -4.17
CA ASP A 424 -5.53 27.48 -2.85
C ASP A 424 -6.77 26.57 -2.88
N GLY A 425 -6.53 25.28 -3.12
CA GLY A 425 -7.57 24.25 -3.27
C GLY A 425 -7.25 22.99 -2.44
N ALA A 426 -8.23 22.12 -2.33
CA ALA A 426 -8.09 20.85 -1.63
C ALA A 426 -7.03 19.94 -2.30
N GLU A 427 -6.87 20.03 -3.62
CA GLU A 427 -5.90 19.27 -4.40
C GLU A 427 -4.46 19.69 -4.10
N ARG A 428 -4.21 20.98 -3.88
CA ARG A 428 -2.90 21.49 -3.46
C ARG A 428 -2.53 20.99 -2.07
N GLU A 429 -3.47 21.04 -1.13
CA GLU A 429 -3.30 20.51 0.22
C GLU A 429 -3.10 18.97 0.19
N ALA A 430 -3.81 18.26 -0.69
CA ALA A 430 -3.60 16.84 -0.90
C ALA A 430 -2.23 16.54 -1.49
N THR A 431 -1.77 17.32 -2.49
CA THR A 431 -0.43 17.17 -3.07
C THR A 431 0.66 17.36 -2.01
N LEU A 432 0.54 18.39 -1.17
CA LEU A 432 1.48 18.64 -0.08
C LEU A 432 1.49 17.49 0.94
N ALA A 433 0.31 16.99 1.33
CA ALA A 433 0.18 15.88 2.27
C ALA A 433 0.84 14.61 1.74
N LEU A 434 0.57 14.27 0.47
CA LEU A 434 1.13 13.09 -0.19
C LEU A 434 2.64 13.23 -0.42
N ALA A 435 3.12 14.43 -0.76
CA ALA A 435 4.56 14.71 -0.86
C ALA A 435 5.25 14.57 0.51
N GLY A 436 4.62 15.05 1.59
CA GLY A 436 5.12 14.83 2.96
C GLY A 436 5.20 13.34 3.33
N ALA A 437 4.20 12.55 2.94
CA ALA A 437 4.20 11.10 3.14
C ALA A 437 5.32 10.39 2.33
N LEU A 438 5.61 10.86 1.10
CA LEU A 438 6.74 10.37 0.31
C LEU A 438 8.08 10.75 0.94
N VAL A 439 8.23 11.98 1.44
CA VAL A 439 9.44 12.39 2.19
C VAL A 439 9.64 11.49 3.40
N ALA A 440 8.58 11.20 4.15
CA ALA A 440 8.63 10.26 5.28
C ALA A 440 9.12 8.87 4.85
N ALA A 441 8.59 8.33 3.75
CA ALA A 441 8.98 7.02 3.23
C ALA A 441 10.43 7.00 2.73
N VAL A 442 10.88 8.05 2.03
CA VAL A 442 12.27 8.19 1.53
C VAL A 442 13.25 8.26 2.70
N VAL A 443 12.95 9.02 3.76
CA VAL A 443 13.79 9.12 4.96
C VAL A 443 13.80 7.80 5.73
N ALA A 444 12.65 7.17 5.96
CA ALA A 444 12.57 5.87 6.61
C ALA A 444 13.32 4.78 5.82
N GLY A 445 13.31 4.85 4.49
CA GLY A 445 14.02 3.94 3.58
C GLY A 445 15.54 3.96 3.72
N VAL A 446 16.13 4.98 4.35
CA VAL A 446 17.58 4.98 4.69
C VAL A 446 17.89 3.93 5.76
N LEU A 447 16.94 3.72 6.69
CA LEU A 447 17.13 2.90 7.90
C LEU A 447 16.29 1.61 7.89
N ASP A 448 15.47 1.40 6.85
CA ASP A 448 14.64 0.20 6.71
C ASP A 448 14.37 -0.10 5.22
N HIS A 449 13.95 -1.32 4.88
CA HIS A 449 13.93 -1.84 3.50
C HIS A 449 12.54 -2.16 2.96
N TYR A 450 11.48 -2.10 3.77
CA TYR A 450 10.16 -2.63 3.42
C TYR A 450 9.47 -1.92 2.24
N PHE A 451 9.87 -0.69 1.85
CA PHE A 451 9.34 -0.02 0.67
C PHE A 451 9.94 -0.52 -0.66
N PHE A 452 11.02 -1.31 -0.60
CA PHE A 452 11.52 -2.05 -1.74
C PHE A 452 12.05 -3.41 -1.28
N ASN A 453 11.13 -4.35 -1.06
CA ASN A 453 11.47 -5.71 -0.68
C ASN A 453 10.44 -6.68 -1.23
N ILE A 454 10.89 -7.81 -1.79
CA ILE A 454 10.00 -8.81 -2.43
C ILE A 454 9.05 -9.48 -1.45
N THR A 455 9.39 -9.53 -0.15
CA THR A 455 8.54 -10.13 0.89
C THR A 455 7.49 -9.17 1.43
N PHE A 456 7.67 -7.86 1.22
CA PHE A 456 6.77 -6.80 1.68
C PHE A 456 6.03 -6.13 0.51
N SER A 457 5.50 -6.92 -0.41
CA SER A 457 4.80 -6.42 -1.62
C SER A 457 3.70 -5.40 -1.30
N HIS A 458 3.00 -5.53 -0.17
CA HIS A 458 2.01 -4.57 0.31
C HIS A 458 2.60 -3.18 0.63
N MET A 459 3.83 -3.12 1.15
CA MET A 459 4.51 -1.84 1.42
C MET A 459 5.04 -1.20 0.14
N VAL A 460 5.49 -2.01 -0.82
CA VAL A 460 5.84 -1.55 -2.17
C VAL A 460 4.60 -0.96 -2.85
N ALA A 461 3.45 -1.66 -2.79
CA ALA A 461 2.19 -1.16 -3.32
C ALA A 461 1.74 0.15 -2.64
N LEU A 462 1.92 0.26 -1.32
CA LEU A 462 1.61 1.49 -0.58
C LEU A 462 2.48 2.65 -1.07
N PHE A 463 3.79 2.47 -1.19
CA PHE A 463 4.71 3.51 -1.65
C PHE A 463 4.35 4.02 -3.05
N TRP A 464 4.19 3.12 -4.02
CA TRP A 464 3.84 3.50 -5.38
C TRP A 464 2.40 4.00 -5.50
N GLY A 465 1.50 3.52 -4.65
CA GLY A 465 0.15 4.05 -4.53
C GLY A 465 0.12 5.51 -4.07
N ILE A 466 0.92 5.86 -3.04
CA ILE A 466 1.08 7.26 -2.56
C ILE A 466 1.72 8.14 -3.65
N ALA A 467 2.74 7.64 -4.35
CA ALA A 467 3.38 8.35 -5.45
C ALA A 467 2.37 8.65 -6.58
N ALA A 468 1.55 7.67 -6.95
CA ALA A 468 0.51 7.82 -7.96
C ALA A 468 -0.56 8.83 -7.55
N LEU A 469 -1.07 8.74 -6.30
CA LEU A 469 -2.05 9.70 -5.78
C LEU A 469 -1.48 11.13 -5.74
N ALA A 470 -0.18 11.30 -5.45
CA ALA A 470 0.49 12.60 -5.50
C ALA A 470 0.51 13.18 -6.93
N VAL A 471 0.81 12.34 -7.93
CA VAL A 471 0.76 12.74 -9.35
C VAL A 471 -0.66 13.12 -9.76
N VAL A 472 -1.66 12.33 -9.35
CA VAL A 472 -3.08 12.64 -9.62
C VAL A 472 -3.48 13.96 -8.98
N ALA A 473 -3.14 14.20 -7.71
CA ALA A 473 -3.45 15.44 -7.00
C ALA A 473 -2.81 16.65 -7.69
N ALA A 474 -1.54 16.56 -8.07
CA ALA A 474 -0.83 17.59 -8.80
C ALA A 474 -1.46 17.88 -10.20
N ARG A 475 -1.84 16.83 -10.92
CA ARG A 475 -2.55 16.97 -12.22
C ARG A 475 -3.88 17.71 -12.06
N LEU A 476 -4.66 17.38 -11.04
CA LEU A 476 -5.95 18.01 -10.76
C LEU A 476 -5.79 19.48 -10.33
N THR A 477 -4.70 19.85 -9.66
CA THR A 477 -4.34 21.23 -9.36
C THR A 477 -4.07 22.02 -10.64
N GLY A 478 -3.30 21.47 -11.60
CA GLY A 478 -3.00 22.09 -12.90
C GLY A 478 -4.24 22.27 -13.79
N ALA A 479 -5.13 21.28 -13.82
CA ALA A 479 -6.37 21.37 -14.59
C ALA A 479 -7.29 22.50 -14.09
N ALA A 480 -7.25 22.82 -12.78
CA ALA A 480 -8.01 23.93 -12.21
C ALA A 480 -7.48 25.32 -12.65
N THR A 481 -6.21 25.42 -13.04
CA THR A 481 -5.63 26.69 -13.52
C THR A 481 -5.94 26.97 -14.98
N LEU A 482 -6.33 25.96 -15.76
CA LEU A 482 -6.64 26.06 -17.20
C LEU A 482 -8.14 26.24 -17.49
N ALA A 483 -9.01 26.05 -16.51
CA ALA A 483 -10.44 26.29 -16.67
C ALA A 483 -10.73 27.81 -16.64
N PRO A 484 -11.37 28.40 -17.67
CA PRO A 484 -11.79 29.79 -17.62
C PRO A 484 -12.79 30.01 -16.47
N ASP A 485 -12.66 31.17 -15.80
CA ASP A 485 -13.57 31.56 -14.72
C ASP A 485 -15.01 31.65 -15.28
N GLY A 486 -15.87 30.72 -14.89
CA GLY A 486 -17.28 30.73 -15.28
C GLY A 486 -17.87 29.40 -15.76
N ALA A 487 -17.07 28.39 -16.05
CA ALA A 487 -17.60 27.07 -16.38
C ALA A 487 -17.79 26.21 -15.12
N THR A 488 -18.99 26.23 -14.55
CA THR A 488 -19.40 25.20 -13.60
C THR A 488 -19.41 23.85 -14.29
N PRO A 489 -18.69 22.86 -13.85
CA PRO A 489 -18.79 21.52 -14.43
C PRO A 489 -20.16 20.94 -14.05
N ARG A 490 -20.92 20.56 -15.08
CA ARG A 490 -22.15 19.76 -14.95
C ARG A 490 -21.85 18.35 -14.50
#